data_b6925ba3b249ab10a9faea42c96c07f0
#
_entry.id   b6925ba3b249ab10a9faea42c96c07f0
#
_cell.length_a   1.000
_cell.length_b   1.000
_cell.length_c   1.000
_cell.angle_alpha   90.00
_cell.angle_beta   90.00
_cell.angle_gamma   90.00
#
_symmetry.space_group_name_H-M   'P 1'
#
loop_
_entity.id
_entity.type
_entity.pdbx_description
1 polymer ?
#
loop_
_entity_poly.entity_id
_entity_poly.type
_entity_poly.pdbx_seq_one_letter_code
_entity_poly.pdbx_strand_id
1 'polypeptide(L)'
;SLEYFQRLDAATNRMILVNTGETSEGRDWYIAVISSPENLENLDQHRSMAAQLASPGNLTDAEAQGIAANAKAIVDINGGLHASEVAGAQHTIQLAYDLVTGEDKRVQSIRDNVITVLWPSLNPDGQTMIADWYKSNLGTSFEVAPMPKLYQKYIGHDNNRDGYMLNQVESRVLARTWRAWEPQIIYVHHQSSPFPTRIWLPPFAEPVATQTPPIMNRQVNMIGMAIAQLLESKGQVGSTHMEKVFDAWYPGYVDYMPMLQNQASFWTETGLYRYATPHFYTLSDFPESRRDLRVETLYSSPWKGGWWRLGDAVDYMLTASVA
;
A
#
# COMPACT_ATOMS: atom_id res chain seq x y z
N SER A 1 12.08 -6.87 10.50
CA SER A 1 10.60 -6.88 10.50
C SER A 1 10.02 -8.28 10.67
N LEU A 2 10.47 -9.31 9.93
CA LEU A 2 9.89 -10.67 9.99
C LEU A 2 9.83 -11.24 11.41
N GLU A 3 10.89 -11.13 12.20
CA GLU A 3 10.91 -11.59 13.61
C GLU A 3 9.79 -10.96 14.46
N TYR A 4 9.48 -9.69 14.21
CA TYR A 4 8.37 -9.01 14.90
C TYR A 4 7.02 -9.64 14.54
N PHE A 5 6.78 -9.88 13.24
CA PHE A 5 5.55 -10.55 12.80
C PHE A 5 5.43 -11.97 13.36
N GLN A 6 6.52 -12.74 13.43
CA GLN A 6 6.54 -14.07 14.04
C GLN A 6 6.18 -14.03 15.53
N ARG A 7 6.70 -13.04 16.27
CA ARG A 7 6.36 -12.85 17.69
C ARG A 7 4.91 -12.42 17.86
N LEU A 8 4.39 -11.59 16.98
CA LEU A 8 3.01 -11.13 17.03
C LEU A 8 2.05 -12.29 16.71
N ASP A 9 2.33 -13.10 15.69
CA ASP A 9 1.60 -14.32 15.34
C ASP A 9 1.51 -15.28 16.52
N ALA A 10 2.65 -15.55 17.17
CA ALA A 10 2.69 -16.44 18.34
C ALA A 10 1.93 -15.90 19.57
N ALA A 11 1.64 -14.61 19.63
CA ALA A 11 1.01 -13.94 20.77
C ALA A 11 -0.50 -13.72 20.60
N THR A 12 -1.11 -14.05 19.44
CA THR A 12 -2.51 -13.76 19.16
C THR A 12 -3.17 -14.84 18.32
N ASN A 13 -4.50 -14.93 18.39
CA ASN A 13 -5.34 -15.73 17.49
C ASN A 13 -6.03 -14.87 16.41
N ARG A 14 -5.62 -13.61 16.26
CA ARG A 14 -6.16 -12.64 15.31
C ARG A 14 -5.27 -12.46 14.07
N MET A 15 -4.18 -13.19 13.98
CA MET A 15 -3.23 -13.15 12.88
C MET A 15 -2.64 -14.54 12.63
N ILE A 16 -2.35 -14.85 11.38
CA ILE A 16 -1.53 -16.00 10.97
C ILE A 16 -0.50 -15.57 9.94
N LEU A 17 0.67 -16.18 9.94
CA LEU A 17 1.69 -15.96 8.90
C LEU A 17 1.60 -17.08 7.85
N VAL A 18 1.57 -16.68 6.59
CA VAL A 18 1.54 -17.61 5.45
C VAL A 18 2.78 -17.37 4.58
N ASN A 19 3.58 -18.40 4.35
CA ASN A 19 4.71 -18.35 3.44
C ASN A 19 4.19 -18.33 1.98
N THR A 20 4.61 -17.34 1.20
CA THR A 20 4.20 -17.15 -0.21
C THR A 20 5.26 -17.62 -1.19
N GLY A 21 6.46 -17.96 -0.72
CA GLY A 21 7.62 -18.36 -1.51
C GLY A 21 8.90 -17.68 -1.05
N GLU A 22 9.85 -17.56 -1.96
CA GLU A 22 11.16 -16.95 -1.70
C GLU A 22 11.38 -15.73 -2.59
N THR A 23 12.21 -14.81 -2.10
CA THR A 23 12.72 -13.68 -2.87
C THR A 23 13.86 -14.08 -3.80
N SER A 24 14.32 -13.17 -4.63
CA SER A 24 15.49 -13.36 -5.51
C SER A 24 16.79 -13.69 -4.78
N GLU A 25 16.93 -13.27 -3.53
CA GLU A 25 18.08 -13.55 -2.67
C GLU A 25 17.86 -14.76 -1.73
N GLY A 26 16.77 -15.54 -1.95
CA GLY A 26 16.49 -16.76 -1.22
C GLY A 26 15.96 -16.54 0.20
N ARG A 27 15.31 -15.42 0.47
CA ARG A 27 14.63 -15.17 1.75
C ARG A 27 13.21 -15.70 1.68
N ASP A 28 12.77 -16.39 2.72
CA ASP A 28 11.36 -16.70 2.92
C ASP A 28 10.52 -15.41 2.91
N TRP A 29 9.42 -15.44 2.17
CA TRP A 29 8.55 -14.28 2.01
C TRP A 29 7.13 -14.58 2.50
N TYR A 30 6.69 -13.81 3.48
CA TYR A 30 5.45 -14.04 4.20
C TYR A 30 4.45 -12.92 4.00
N ILE A 31 3.18 -13.28 4.07
CA ILE A 31 2.06 -12.37 4.33
C ILE A 31 1.53 -12.62 5.73
N ALA A 32 1.06 -11.57 6.41
CA ALA A 32 0.28 -11.66 7.63
C ALA A 32 -1.20 -11.55 7.26
N VAL A 33 -1.98 -12.56 7.62
CA VAL A 33 -3.43 -12.56 7.42
C VAL A 33 -4.08 -12.22 8.75
N ILE A 34 -4.76 -11.08 8.81
CA ILE A 34 -5.31 -10.50 10.04
C ILE A 34 -6.83 -10.38 9.92
N SER A 35 -7.55 -10.95 10.89
CA SER A 35 -9.00 -10.86 10.97
C SER A 35 -9.49 -11.27 12.38
N SER A 36 -10.81 -11.39 12.59
CA SER A 36 -11.31 -12.01 13.81
C SER A 36 -10.95 -13.49 13.87
N PRO A 37 -10.84 -14.09 15.08
CA PRO A 37 -10.57 -15.52 15.19
C PRO A 37 -11.57 -16.38 14.39
N GLU A 38 -12.86 -16.03 14.42
CA GLU A 38 -13.90 -16.74 13.68
C GLU A 38 -13.66 -16.71 12.16
N ASN A 39 -13.26 -15.55 11.62
CA ASN A 39 -12.95 -15.43 10.19
C ASN A 39 -11.70 -16.24 9.81
N LEU A 40 -10.69 -16.30 10.69
CA LEU A 40 -9.49 -17.09 10.45
C LEU A 40 -9.75 -18.60 10.54
N GLU A 41 -10.64 -19.05 11.42
CA GLU A 41 -11.09 -20.44 11.48
C GLU A 41 -11.83 -20.87 10.21
N ASN A 42 -12.55 -19.94 9.56
CA ASN A 42 -13.32 -20.16 8.33
C ASN A 42 -12.60 -19.63 7.07
N LEU A 43 -11.29 -19.40 7.12
CA LEU A 43 -10.52 -18.72 6.09
C LEU A 43 -10.62 -19.38 4.71
N ASP A 44 -10.54 -20.71 4.64
CA ASP A 44 -10.64 -21.43 3.37
C ASP A 44 -12.03 -21.28 2.73
N GLN A 45 -13.08 -21.18 3.54
CA GLN A 45 -14.43 -20.91 3.06
C GLN A 45 -14.52 -19.50 2.44
N HIS A 46 -13.99 -18.48 3.12
CA HIS A 46 -14.00 -17.11 2.59
C HIS A 46 -13.17 -16.98 1.31
N ARG A 47 -12.02 -17.63 1.24
CA ARG A 47 -11.20 -17.69 0.02
C ARG A 47 -11.92 -18.40 -1.13
N SER A 48 -12.61 -19.51 -0.84
CA SER A 48 -13.42 -20.23 -1.84
C SER A 48 -14.54 -19.34 -2.39
N MET A 49 -15.24 -18.59 -1.52
CA MET A 49 -16.27 -17.63 -1.92
C MET A 49 -15.69 -16.52 -2.81
N ALA A 50 -14.54 -15.94 -2.43
CA ALA A 50 -13.86 -14.94 -3.24
C ALA A 50 -13.47 -15.48 -4.63
N ALA A 51 -12.92 -16.68 -4.71
CA ALA A 51 -12.57 -17.33 -5.97
C ALA A 51 -13.78 -17.60 -6.86
N GLN A 52 -14.93 -18.00 -6.28
CA GLN A 52 -16.19 -18.20 -7.01
C GLN A 52 -16.70 -16.88 -7.60
N LEU A 53 -16.63 -15.77 -6.85
CA LEU A 53 -17.04 -14.45 -7.33
C LEU A 53 -16.07 -13.88 -8.39
N ALA A 54 -14.77 -14.14 -8.24
CA ALA A 54 -13.74 -13.70 -9.21
C ALA A 54 -13.87 -14.43 -10.56
N SER A 55 -14.37 -15.67 -10.55
CA SER A 55 -14.53 -16.51 -11.73
C SER A 55 -15.90 -17.19 -11.72
N PRO A 56 -16.98 -16.43 -11.91
CA PRO A 56 -18.36 -16.86 -11.62
C PRO A 56 -18.86 -17.99 -12.53
N GLY A 57 -18.26 -18.21 -13.70
CA GLY A 57 -18.69 -19.29 -14.62
C GLY A 57 -20.19 -19.21 -14.94
N ASN A 58 -20.95 -20.18 -14.46
CA ASN A 58 -22.38 -20.28 -14.68
C ASN A 58 -23.24 -19.81 -13.46
N LEU A 59 -22.65 -19.12 -12.48
CA LEU A 59 -23.42 -18.57 -11.36
C LEU A 59 -24.48 -17.61 -11.87
N THR A 60 -25.69 -17.76 -11.34
CA THR A 60 -26.73 -16.76 -11.52
C THR A 60 -26.47 -15.54 -10.63
N ASP A 61 -27.05 -14.39 -10.96
CA ASP A 61 -26.95 -13.18 -10.14
C ASP A 61 -27.42 -13.42 -8.69
N ALA A 62 -28.48 -14.21 -8.50
CA ALA A 62 -28.99 -14.53 -7.17
C ALA A 62 -28.02 -15.38 -6.35
N GLU A 63 -27.36 -16.36 -6.97
CA GLU A 63 -26.31 -17.16 -6.32
C GLU A 63 -25.10 -16.32 -5.98
N ALA A 64 -24.64 -15.46 -6.91
CA ALA A 64 -23.53 -14.54 -6.69
C ALA A 64 -23.82 -13.57 -5.54
N GLN A 65 -25.03 -13.00 -5.47
CA GLN A 65 -25.48 -12.15 -4.36
C GLN A 65 -25.52 -12.92 -3.03
N GLY A 66 -25.99 -14.18 -3.05
CA GLY A 66 -26.00 -15.05 -1.87
C GLY A 66 -24.57 -15.33 -1.34
N ILE A 67 -23.61 -15.57 -2.23
CA ILE A 67 -22.21 -15.73 -1.87
C ILE A 67 -21.65 -14.42 -1.29
N ALA A 68 -21.85 -13.30 -1.98
CA ALA A 68 -21.36 -12.00 -1.57
C ALA A 68 -21.88 -11.55 -0.20
N ALA A 69 -23.13 -11.89 0.14
CA ALA A 69 -23.75 -11.57 1.43
C ALA A 69 -23.09 -12.32 2.62
N ASN A 70 -22.44 -13.45 2.37
CA ASN A 70 -21.82 -14.30 3.40
C ASN A 70 -20.29 -14.25 3.37
N ALA A 71 -19.69 -13.78 2.27
CA ALA A 71 -18.25 -13.64 2.14
C ALA A 71 -17.73 -12.45 2.98
N LYS A 72 -16.49 -12.57 3.45
CA LYS A 72 -15.75 -11.41 3.96
C LYS A 72 -14.94 -10.78 2.83
N ALA A 73 -14.85 -9.46 2.84
CA ALA A 73 -13.96 -8.76 1.90
C ALA A 73 -12.50 -9.11 2.21
N ILE A 74 -11.72 -9.40 1.17
CA ILE A 74 -10.27 -9.59 1.28
C ILE A 74 -9.62 -8.32 0.78
N VAL A 75 -8.80 -7.68 1.62
CA VAL A 75 -8.09 -6.44 1.33
C VAL A 75 -6.59 -6.69 1.48
N ASP A 76 -5.85 -6.53 0.40
CA ASP A 76 -4.39 -6.60 0.39
C ASP A 76 -3.82 -5.20 0.65
N ILE A 77 -2.96 -5.06 1.66
CA ILE A 77 -2.27 -3.83 2.01
C ILE A 77 -0.77 -4.11 2.04
N ASN A 78 -0.01 -3.23 1.39
CA ASN A 78 1.42 -3.45 1.27
C ASN A 78 2.19 -2.14 1.06
N GLY A 79 3.53 -2.23 1.03
CA GLY A 79 4.42 -1.10 0.77
C GLY A 79 5.87 -1.56 0.66
N GLY A 80 6.74 -0.62 0.31
CA GLY A 80 8.16 -0.89 0.17
C GLY A 80 8.52 -1.65 -1.12
N LEU A 81 7.70 -1.54 -2.17
CA LEU A 81 8.03 -2.02 -3.51
C LEU A 81 9.32 -1.35 -3.99
N HIS A 82 9.38 -0.02 -3.94
CA HIS A 82 10.63 0.72 -4.04
C HIS A 82 11.26 0.81 -2.65
N ALA A 83 12.34 0.08 -2.43
CA ALA A 83 12.92 -0.07 -1.09
C ALA A 83 13.47 1.23 -0.48
N SER A 84 13.77 2.25 -1.30
CA SER A 84 14.16 3.59 -0.84
C SER A 84 13.00 4.40 -0.25
N GLU A 85 11.77 3.97 -0.46
CA GLU A 85 10.52 4.53 0.07
C GLU A 85 10.20 3.87 1.43
N VAL A 86 11.02 4.20 2.41
CA VAL A 86 11.17 3.40 3.64
C VAL A 86 9.94 3.34 4.53
N ALA A 87 9.05 4.34 4.49
CA ALA A 87 7.88 4.38 5.36
C ALA A 87 6.89 3.24 5.05
N GLY A 88 6.78 2.81 3.78
CA GLY A 88 5.89 1.74 3.37
C GLY A 88 6.10 0.45 4.15
N ALA A 89 7.36 0.01 4.30
CA ALA A 89 7.70 -1.18 5.08
C ALA A 89 7.72 -0.93 6.60
N GLN A 90 7.76 0.31 7.06
CA GLN A 90 7.68 0.63 8.50
C GLN A 90 6.23 0.69 8.97
N HIS A 91 5.33 1.25 8.15
CA HIS A 91 3.92 1.34 8.52
C HIS A 91 3.28 -0.05 8.70
N THR A 92 3.66 -1.06 7.91
CA THR A 92 3.10 -2.41 8.00
C THR A 92 3.31 -3.05 9.37
N ILE A 93 4.43 -2.74 10.04
CA ILE A 93 4.74 -3.23 11.39
C ILE A 93 3.74 -2.66 12.40
N GLN A 94 3.51 -1.34 12.35
CA GLN A 94 2.56 -0.67 13.24
C GLN A 94 1.12 -1.06 12.92
N LEU A 95 0.77 -1.12 11.62
CA LEU A 95 -0.57 -1.52 11.18
C LEU A 95 -0.93 -2.93 11.67
N ALA A 96 0.01 -3.88 11.58
CA ALA A 96 -0.22 -5.23 12.12
C ALA A 96 -0.52 -5.19 13.62
N TYR A 97 0.27 -4.45 14.39
CA TYR A 97 0.05 -4.28 15.82
C TYR A 97 -1.33 -3.65 16.10
N ASP A 98 -1.65 -2.55 15.44
CA ASP A 98 -2.90 -1.82 15.65
C ASP A 98 -4.13 -2.67 15.28
N LEU A 99 -4.09 -3.40 14.17
CA LEU A 99 -5.18 -4.29 13.76
C LEU A 99 -5.37 -5.46 14.71
N VAL A 100 -4.29 -6.01 15.27
CA VAL A 100 -4.35 -7.15 16.20
C VAL A 100 -4.81 -6.72 17.59
N THR A 101 -4.32 -5.58 18.11
CA THR A 101 -4.51 -5.16 19.50
C THR A 101 -5.57 -4.07 19.70
N GLY A 102 -5.90 -3.30 18.67
CA GLY A 102 -6.82 -2.16 18.77
C GLY A 102 -8.24 -2.62 19.16
N GLU A 103 -8.85 -1.88 20.09
CA GLU A 103 -10.21 -2.15 20.61
C GLU A 103 -11.20 -1.03 20.29
N ASP A 104 -10.81 -0.05 19.48
CA ASP A 104 -11.75 0.95 18.99
C ASP A 104 -12.73 0.35 17.97
N LYS A 105 -13.87 1.02 17.78
CA LYS A 105 -14.96 0.51 16.95
C LYS A 105 -14.57 0.30 15.48
N ARG A 106 -13.65 1.11 14.95
CA ARG A 106 -13.21 1.00 13.55
C ARG A 106 -12.37 -0.27 13.37
N VAL A 107 -11.37 -0.48 14.23
CA VAL A 107 -10.51 -1.65 14.17
C VAL A 107 -11.30 -2.93 14.43
N GLN A 108 -12.24 -2.93 15.40
CA GLN A 108 -13.14 -4.04 15.60
C GLN A 108 -13.97 -4.34 14.34
N SER A 109 -14.57 -3.32 13.74
CA SER A 109 -15.35 -3.49 12.50
C SER A 109 -14.51 -4.03 11.33
N ILE A 110 -13.25 -3.58 11.20
CA ILE A 110 -12.32 -4.13 10.20
C ILE A 110 -12.10 -5.62 10.47
N ARG A 111 -11.72 -6.01 11.68
CA ARG A 111 -11.48 -7.42 12.00
C ARG A 111 -12.70 -8.31 11.78
N ASP A 112 -13.90 -7.82 12.11
CA ASP A 112 -15.13 -8.62 12.01
C ASP A 112 -15.61 -8.80 10.57
N ASN A 113 -15.28 -7.86 9.68
CA ASN A 113 -15.85 -7.82 8.32
C ASN A 113 -14.83 -7.97 7.20
N VAL A 114 -13.54 -7.87 7.50
CA VAL A 114 -12.45 -7.88 6.51
C VAL A 114 -11.40 -8.91 6.88
N ILE A 115 -10.88 -9.59 5.88
CA ILE A 115 -9.65 -10.37 5.95
C ILE A 115 -8.55 -9.50 5.35
N THR A 116 -7.68 -8.96 6.19
CA THR A 116 -6.55 -8.14 5.76
C THR A 116 -5.37 -9.03 5.43
N VAL A 117 -4.91 -8.99 4.18
CA VAL A 117 -3.66 -9.60 3.72
C VAL A 117 -2.60 -8.51 3.74
N LEU A 118 -1.69 -8.58 4.68
CA LEU A 118 -0.66 -7.57 4.91
C LEU A 118 0.72 -8.11 4.55
N TRP A 119 1.41 -7.45 3.61
CA TRP A 119 2.79 -7.78 3.30
C TRP A 119 3.75 -6.98 4.19
N PRO A 120 4.65 -7.62 4.94
CA PRO A 120 5.67 -6.91 5.72
C PRO A 120 6.55 -5.98 4.89
N SER A 121 6.83 -6.35 3.65
CA SER A 121 7.49 -5.55 2.61
C SER A 121 7.34 -6.24 1.26
N LEU A 122 7.12 -5.47 0.19
CA LEU A 122 7.13 -6.01 -1.19
C LEU A 122 8.54 -6.19 -1.74
N ASN A 123 9.57 -5.64 -1.09
CA ASN A 123 10.97 -5.81 -1.47
C ASN A 123 11.85 -5.97 -0.22
N PRO A 124 11.78 -7.13 0.48
CA PRO A 124 12.54 -7.33 1.72
C PRO A 124 14.06 -7.36 1.51
N ASP A 125 14.53 -7.79 0.33
CA ASP A 125 15.95 -7.77 -0.03
C ASP A 125 16.44 -6.33 -0.15
N GLY A 126 15.76 -5.52 -0.95
CA GLY A 126 16.07 -4.10 -1.11
C GLY A 126 15.94 -3.31 0.18
N GLN A 127 14.96 -3.63 1.02
CA GLN A 127 14.80 -3.01 2.34
C GLN A 127 16.04 -3.22 3.21
N THR A 128 16.60 -4.42 3.22
CA THR A 128 17.85 -4.70 3.95
C THR A 128 19.01 -3.88 3.39
N MET A 129 19.16 -3.87 2.05
CA MET A 129 20.23 -3.13 1.39
C MET A 129 20.17 -1.62 1.69
N ILE A 130 18.98 -1.02 1.62
CA ILE A 130 18.77 0.41 1.91
C ILE A 130 19.01 0.70 3.40
N ALA A 131 18.55 -0.15 4.30
CA ALA A 131 18.77 0.02 5.72
C ALA A 131 20.26 -0.03 6.10
N ASP A 132 21.01 -0.96 5.51
CA ASP A 132 22.45 -1.09 5.75
C ASP A 132 23.22 0.10 5.15
N TRP A 133 22.87 0.54 3.94
CA TRP A 133 23.42 1.74 3.32
C TRP A 133 23.21 2.98 4.19
N TYR A 134 21.96 3.22 4.60
CA TYR A 134 21.61 4.37 5.43
C TYR A 134 22.36 4.36 6.77
N LYS A 135 22.36 3.22 7.48
CA LYS A 135 23.05 3.07 8.77
C LYS A 135 24.55 3.29 8.65
N SER A 136 25.18 2.82 7.57
CA SER A 136 26.61 2.98 7.37
C SER A 136 27.03 4.43 7.06
N ASN A 137 26.07 5.26 6.62
CA ASN A 137 26.31 6.66 6.28
C ASN A 137 25.73 7.65 7.31
N LEU A 138 25.07 7.15 8.34
CA LEU A 138 24.40 7.98 9.34
C LEU A 138 25.39 8.94 10.03
N GLY A 139 25.04 10.23 10.08
CA GLY A 139 25.86 11.29 10.64
C GLY A 139 27.05 11.72 9.75
N THR A 140 27.17 11.21 8.54
CA THR A 140 28.17 11.65 7.55
C THR A 140 27.55 12.58 6.50
N SER A 141 28.40 13.17 5.64
CA SER A 141 27.93 13.95 4.47
C SER A 141 27.17 13.12 3.42
N PHE A 142 27.21 11.80 3.53
CA PHE A 142 26.56 10.86 2.62
C PHE A 142 25.26 10.28 3.16
N GLU A 143 24.79 10.70 4.33
CA GLU A 143 23.57 10.19 4.97
C GLU A 143 22.35 10.19 4.04
N VAL A 144 22.21 11.25 3.25
CA VAL A 144 21.07 11.41 2.29
C VAL A 144 21.44 11.06 0.85
N ALA A 145 22.65 10.52 0.62
CA ALA A 145 23.10 10.15 -0.71
C ALA A 145 22.34 8.91 -1.22
N PRO A 146 21.99 8.85 -2.52
CA PRO A 146 21.39 7.67 -3.08
C PRO A 146 22.35 6.47 -3.01
N MET A 147 21.80 5.30 -2.71
CA MET A 147 22.57 4.06 -2.75
C MET A 147 23.08 3.81 -4.18
N PRO A 148 24.38 3.56 -4.40
CA PRO A 148 24.95 3.42 -5.75
C PRO A 148 24.68 2.04 -6.37
N LYS A 149 23.92 1.19 -5.69
CA LYS A 149 23.57 -0.18 -6.10
C LYS A 149 22.05 -0.30 -6.25
N LEU A 150 21.57 -1.05 -7.23
CA LEU A 150 20.15 -1.35 -7.36
C LEU A 150 19.67 -2.13 -6.14
N TYR A 151 18.51 -1.76 -5.60
CA TYR A 151 17.86 -2.43 -4.48
C TYR A 151 16.99 -3.62 -4.90
N GLN A 152 17.14 -4.08 -6.10
CA GLN A 152 16.46 -5.26 -6.67
C GLN A 152 17.46 -6.09 -7.46
N LYS A 153 17.20 -7.39 -7.57
CA LYS A 153 18.00 -8.22 -8.47
C LYS A 153 17.80 -7.75 -9.90
N TYR A 154 18.90 -7.67 -10.65
CA TYR A 154 18.91 -7.00 -11.93
C TYR A 154 17.96 -7.61 -12.96
N ILE A 155 17.07 -6.80 -13.51
CA ILE A 155 16.15 -7.10 -14.59
C ILE A 155 16.18 -6.04 -15.72
N GLY A 156 17.01 -5.03 -15.60
CA GLY A 156 17.18 -3.97 -16.60
C GLY A 156 16.11 -2.86 -16.58
N HIS A 157 15.16 -2.89 -15.65
CA HIS A 157 14.12 -1.88 -15.48
C HIS A 157 13.69 -1.75 -14.02
N ASP A 158 12.86 -0.76 -13.70
CA ASP A 158 12.22 -0.56 -12.42
C ASP A 158 11.33 -1.77 -12.06
N ASN A 159 11.35 -2.20 -10.78
CA ASN A 159 10.54 -3.31 -10.32
C ASN A 159 9.02 -3.03 -10.40
N ASN A 160 8.61 -1.76 -10.40
CA ASN A 160 7.23 -1.37 -10.68
C ASN A 160 6.96 -1.16 -12.19
N ARG A 161 7.70 -1.84 -13.06
CA ARG A 161 7.47 -1.90 -14.52
C ARG A 161 7.37 -3.33 -15.01
N ASP A 162 7.28 -4.30 -14.11
CA ASP A 162 7.34 -5.74 -14.39
C ASP A 162 5.95 -6.42 -14.41
N GLY A 163 4.87 -5.66 -14.18
CA GLY A 163 3.52 -6.20 -13.97
C GLY A 163 3.02 -7.12 -15.08
N TYR A 164 3.23 -6.78 -16.36
CA TYR A 164 2.81 -7.62 -17.48
C TYR A 164 3.89 -8.63 -17.91
N MET A 165 5.16 -8.37 -17.59
CA MET A 165 6.28 -9.23 -18.02
C MET A 165 6.54 -10.37 -17.05
N LEU A 166 6.38 -10.13 -15.74
CA LEU A 166 6.65 -11.07 -14.65
C LEU A 166 8.05 -11.69 -14.72
N ASN A 167 9.06 -10.89 -15.05
CA ASN A 167 10.45 -11.32 -15.16
C ASN A 167 11.09 -11.53 -13.78
N GLN A 168 10.72 -10.68 -12.79
CA GLN A 168 11.18 -10.84 -11.41
C GLN A 168 10.50 -12.00 -10.70
N VAL A 169 11.24 -12.64 -9.80
CA VAL A 169 10.69 -13.64 -8.87
C VAL A 169 9.57 -13.00 -8.03
N GLU A 170 9.81 -11.79 -7.53
CA GLU A 170 8.88 -11.01 -6.72
C GLU A 170 7.56 -10.76 -7.45
N SER A 171 7.59 -10.29 -8.69
CA SER A 171 6.39 -10.06 -9.49
C SER A 171 5.58 -11.34 -9.70
N ARG A 172 6.26 -12.47 -9.92
CA ARG A 172 5.60 -13.79 -10.05
C ARG A 172 4.96 -14.26 -8.73
N VAL A 173 5.64 -14.03 -7.61
CA VAL A 173 5.09 -14.38 -6.28
C VAL A 173 3.87 -13.53 -5.98
N LEU A 174 3.94 -12.22 -6.21
CA LEU A 174 2.81 -11.29 -6.04
C LEU A 174 1.62 -11.73 -6.90
N ALA A 175 1.82 -11.92 -8.21
CA ALA A 175 0.74 -12.31 -9.12
C ALA A 175 0.08 -13.64 -8.70
N ARG A 176 0.87 -14.65 -8.31
CA ARG A 176 0.33 -15.94 -7.81
C ARG A 176 -0.45 -15.76 -6.51
N THR A 177 0.06 -14.96 -5.59
CA THR A 177 -0.59 -14.73 -4.29
C THR A 177 -1.91 -14.01 -4.49
N TRP A 178 -1.94 -12.93 -5.26
CA TRP A 178 -3.19 -12.21 -5.56
C TRP A 178 -4.21 -13.10 -6.28
N ARG A 179 -3.78 -13.97 -7.20
CA ARG A 179 -4.69 -14.97 -7.82
C ARG A 179 -5.13 -16.09 -6.88
N ALA A 180 -4.37 -16.39 -5.84
CA ALA A 180 -4.75 -17.39 -4.84
C ALA A 180 -5.68 -16.83 -3.75
N TRP A 181 -5.66 -15.52 -3.52
CA TRP A 181 -6.46 -14.85 -2.50
C TRP A 181 -7.65 -14.08 -3.08
N GLU A 182 -7.60 -13.70 -4.35
CA GLU A 182 -8.61 -12.89 -5.06
C GLU A 182 -9.09 -11.69 -4.22
N PRO A 183 -8.17 -10.79 -3.78
CA PRO A 183 -8.56 -9.64 -3.00
C PRO A 183 -9.44 -8.70 -3.83
N GLN A 184 -10.47 -8.13 -3.20
CA GLN A 184 -11.33 -7.13 -3.85
C GLN A 184 -10.65 -5.77 -3.93
N ILE A 185 -9.73 -5.48 -2.98
CA ILE A 185 -8.95 -4.26 -2.94
C ILE A 185 -7.49 -4.62 -2.76
N ILE A 186 -6.61 -3.97 -3.55
CA ILE A 186 -5.16 -4.01 -3.37
C ILE A 186 -4.67 -2.58 -3.20
N TYR A 187 -4.05 -2.30 -2.08
CA TYR A 187 -3.54 -0.99 -1.74
C TYR A 187 -2.03 -1.01 -1.56
N VAL A 188 -1.31 -0.28 -2.42
CA VAL A 188 0.15 -0.17 -2.39
C VAL A 188 0.57 1.21 -1.91
N HIS A 189 1.41 1.24 -0.86
CA HIS A 189 1.97 2.49 -0.34
C HIS A 189 3.31 2.81 -0.99
N HIS A 190 3.39 3.98 -1.64
CA HIS A 190 4.60 4.59 -2.17
C HIS A 190 4.95 5.90 -1.46
N GLN A 191 6.16 6.43 -1.73
CA GLN A 191 6.63 7.70 -1.20
C GLN A 191 7.34 8.53 -2.27
N SER A 192 6.60 9.33 -3.00
CA SER A 192 7.15 10.35 -3.91
C SER A 192 6.14 11.45 -4.21
N SER A 193 5.39 11.87 -3.18
CA SER A 193 4.31 12.86 -3.39
C SER A 193 4.84 14.13 -4.05
N PRO A 194 4.04 14.80 -4.89
CA PRO A 194 4.43 16.06 -5.49
C PRO A 194 4.60 17.12 -4.38
N PHE A 195 5.82 17.63 -4.24
CA PHE A 195 6.12 18.62 -3.20
C PHE A 195 5.37 19.94 -3.46
N PRO A 196 4.71 20.55 -2.46
CA PRO A 196 4.75 20.31 -1.01
C PRO A 196 3.66 19.35 -0.47
N THR A 197 2.96 18.63 -1.29
CA THR A 197 1.93 17.65 -0.90
C THR A 197 2.50 16.63 0.09
N ARG A 198 1.70 16.23 1.08
CA ARG A 198 2.12 15.22 2.07
C ARG A 198 1.65 13.83 1.74
N ILE A 199 0.54 13.72 1.01
CA ILE A 199 0.09 12.48 0.39
C ILE A 199 -0.70 12.80 -0.87
N TRP A 200 -0.38 12.11 -1.95
CA TRP A 200 -1.20 12.07 -3.15
C TRP A 200 -2.10 10.83 -3.10
N LEU A 201 -3.34 11.01 -3.53
CA LEU A 201 -4.41 10.01 -3.47
C LEU A 201 -5.15 9.93 -4.81
N PRO A 202 -5.76 8.78 -5.18
CA PRO A 202 -6.75 8.75 -6.26
C PRO A 202 -7.87 9.79 -6.02
N PRO A 203 -8.48 10.35 -7.06
CA PRO A 203 -8.41 10.01 -8.49
C PRO A 203 -7.05 10.18 -9.14
N PHE A 204 -6.72 9.24 -10.05
CA PHE A 204 -5.56 9.33 -10.92
C PHE A 204 -5.69 10.45 -11.94
N ALA A 205 -4.55 10.96 -12.42
CA ALA A 205 -4.51 11.87 -13.56
C ALA A 205 -4.70 11.10 -14.89
N GLU A 206 -4.92 11.86 -15.96
CA GLU A 206 -4.87 11.32 -17.33
C GLU A 206 -3.41 11.03 -17.75
N PRO A 207 -3.19 9.96 -18.56
CA PRO A 207 -4.20 9.08 -19.14
C PRO A 207 -4.61 7.93 -18.20
N VAL A 208 -5.79 7.35 -18.44
CA VAL A 208 -6.25 6.11 -17.80
C VAL A 208 -6.41 4.98 -18.83
N ALA A 209 -6.23 3.73 -18.40
CA ALA A 209 -6.40 2.59 -19.28
C ALA A 209 -7.87 2.39 -19.67
N THR A 210 -8.16 2.47 -20.96
CA THR A 210 -9.52 2.39 -21.50
C THR A 210 -10.12 0.97 -21.42
N GLN A 211 -9.28 -0.05 -21.18
CA GLN A 211 -9.71 -1.44 -21.01
C GLN A 211 -10.22 -1.73 -19.59
N THR A 212 -9.93 -0.87 -18.63
CA THR A 212 -10.46 -1.02 -17.26
C THR A 212 -11.95 -0.67 -17.24
N PRO A 213 -12.81 -1.54 -16.72
CA PRO A 213 -14.23 -1.23 -16.58
C PRO A 213 -14.44 0.07 -15.78
N PRO A 214 -15.32 0.97 -16.23
CA PRO A 214 -15.55 2.26 -15.56
C PRO A 214 -15.88 2.15 -14.06
N ILE A 215 -16.57 1.07 -13.66
CA ILE A 215 -16.92 0.83 -12.26
C ILE A 215 -15.67 0.70 -11.36
N MET A 216 -14.59 0.07 -11.85
CA MET A 216 -13.35 -0.10 -11.10
C MET A 216 -12.70 1.26 -10.81
N ASN A 217 -12.61 2.13 -11.82
CA ASN A 217 -12.11 3.49 -11.63
C ASN A 217 -12.97 4.27 -10.62
N ARG A 218 -14.30 4.10 -10.65
CA ARG A 218 -15.19 4.75 -9.69
C ARG A 218 -14.97 4.25 -8.25
N GLN A 219 -14.75 2.95 -8.06
CA GLN A 219 -14.43 2.38 -6.75
C GLN A 219 -13.12 2.95 -6.19
N VAL A 220 -12.06 2.97 -6.99
CA VAL A 220 -10.76 3.54 -6.60
C VAL A 220 -10.89 5.02 -6.26
N ASN A 221 -11.64 5.79 -7.05
CA ASN A 221 -11.87 7.21 -6.78
C ASN A 221 -12.62 7.43 -5.45
N MET A 222 -13.63 6.59 -5.15
CA MET A 222 -14.35 6.64 -3.87
C MET A 222 -13.43 6.35 -2.69
N ILE A 223 -12.56 5.34 -2.81
CA ILE A 223 -11.58 5.00 -1.78
C ILE A 223 -10.63 6.18 -1.54
N GLY A 224 -10.07 6.78 -2.60
CA GLY A 224 -9.20 7.94 -2.47
C GLY A 224 -9.85 9.12 -1.75
N MET A 225 -11.13 9.39 -2.02
CA MET A 225 -11.88 10.45 -1.33
C MET A 225 -12.21 10.09 0.14
N ALA A 226 -12.47 8.80 0.44
CA ALA A 226 -12.67 8.34 1.82
C ALA A 226 -11.38 8.51 2.64
N ILE A 227 -10.23 8.16 2.06
CA ILE A 227 -8.91 8.39 2.69
C ILE A 227 -8.72 9.89 2.97
N ALA A 228 -8.93 10.76 1.98
CA ALA A 228 -8.80 12.20 2.14
C ALA A 228 -9.69 12.73 3.29
N GLN A 229 -10.95 12.29 3.34
CA GLN A 229 -11.88 12.68 4.40
C GLN A 229 -11.38 12.24 5.79
N LEU A 230 -10.85 11.03 5.93
CA LEU A 230 -10.34 10.56 7.21
C LEU A 230 -9.09 11.33 7.64
N LEU A 231 -8.15 11.59 6.72
CA LEU A 231 -6.97 12.43 6.97
C LEU A 231 -7.38 13.82 7.49
N GLU A 232 -8.29 14.49 6.78
CA GLU A 232 -8.82 15.81 7.20
C GLU A 232 -9.45 15.76 8.58
N SER A 233 -10.24 14.72 8.90
CA SER A 233 -10.89 14.56 10.21
C SER A 233 -9.89 14.40 11.35
N LYS A 234 -8.68 13.95 11.05
CA LYS A 234 -7.55 13.83 12.00
C LYS A 234 -6.61 15.03 11.99
N GLY A 235 -6.89 16.07 11.16
CA GLY A 235 -6.02 17.23 11.01
C GLY A 235 -4.73 16.95 10.23
N GLN A 236 -4.67 15.83 9.50
CA GLN A 236 -3.56 15.47 8.63
C GLN A 236 -3.75 16.14 7.27
N VAL A 237 -3.15 17.29 7.10
CA VAL A 237 -3.31 18.18 5.93
C VAL A 237 -2.36 17.81 4.79
N GLY A 238 -2.58 18.37 3.60
CA GLY A 238 -1.66 18.26 2.46
C GLY A 238 -1.96 17.10 1.53
N SER A 239 -3.21 16.60 1.49
CA SER A 239 -3.64 15.62 0.49
C SER A 239 -3.99 16.29 -0.85
N THR A 240 -3.57 15.66 -1.97
CA THR A 240 -3.91 16.08 -3.34
C THR A 240 -4.38 14.92 -4.18
N HIS A 241 -4.98 15.25 -5.33
CA HIS A 241 -5.50 14.30 -6.32
C HIS A 241 -5.14 14.75 -7.72
N MET A 242 -5.18 13.84 -8.70
CA MET A 242 -5.04 14.10 -10.14
C MET A 242 -3.75 14.83 -10.53
N GLU A 243 -2.66 14.58 -9.83
CA GLU A 243 -1.35 15.15 -10.18
C GLU A 243 -0.79 14.46 -11.43
N LYS A 244 -0.25 15.24 -12.36
CA LYS A 244 0.10 14.83 -13.73
C LYS A 244 1.04 13.65 -13.88
N VAL A 245 1.81 13.31 -12.85
CA VAL A 245 2.78 12.22 -12.89
C VAL A 245 2.24 10.90 -12.37
N PHE A 246 1.00 10.89 -11.87
CA PHE A 246 0.34 9.72 -11.29
C PHE A 246 -0.89 9.33 -12.11
N ASP A 247 -0.63 8.72 -13.26
CA ASP A 247 -1.64 8.19 -14.17
C ASP A 247 -1.91 6.70 -13.94
N ALA A 248 -3.00 6.21 -14.49
CA ALA A 248 -3.44 4.82 -14.35
C ALA A 248 -3.68 4.18 -15.71
N TRP A 249 -2.67 4.17 -16.57
CA TRP A 249 -2.81 3.58 -17.92
C TRP A 249 -1.82 2.46 -18.23
N TYR A 250 -0.67 2.40 -17.53
CA TYR A 250 0.42 1.52 -17.92
C TYR A 250 0.32 0.14 -17.24
N PRO A 251 0.12 -0.95 -18.00
CA PRO A 251 -0.03 -2.30 -17.46
C PRO A 251 1.26 -2.88 -16.84
N GLY A 252 2.38 -2.21 -17.02
CA GLY A 252 3.65 -2.58 -16.40
C GLY A 252 3.72 -2.22 -14.92
N TYR A 253 2.88 -1.32 -14.41
CA TYR A 253 2.77 -1.08 -12.98
C TYR A 253 2.24 -2.33 -12.29
N VAL A 254 3.04 -2.87 -11.36
CA VAL A 254 2.65 -4.06 -10.59
C VAL A 254 1.38 -3.77 -9.78
N ASP A 255 1.29 -2.58 -9.24
CA ASP A 255 0.16 -2.08 -8.45
C ASP A 255 -1.06 -1.66 -9.27
N TYR A 256 -0.96 -1.61 -10.61
CA TYR A 256 -2.10 -1.34 -11.48
C TYR A 256 -2.58 -2.57 -12.26
N MET A 257 -1.70 -3.49 -12.58
CA MET A 257 -2.04 -4.68 -13.35
C MET A 257 -3.27 -5.45 -12.81
N PRO A 258 -3.51 -5.54 -11.48
CA PRO A 258 -4.69 -6.23 -10.96
C PRO A 258 -6.03 -5.57 -11.32
N MET A 259 -6.05 -4.28 -11.67
CA MET A 259 -7.25 -3.60 -12.20
C MET A 259 -7.79 -4.27 -13.47
N LEU A 260 -6.90 -4.88 -14.26
CA LEU A 260 -7.25 -5.65 -15.46
C LEU A 260 -7.75 -7.06 -15.12
N GLN A 261 -7.76 -7.44 -13.84
CA GLN A 261 -8.19 -8.73 -13.31
C GLN A 261 -9.38 -8.61 -12.35
N ASN A 262 -10.15 -7.53 -12.47
CA ASN A 262 -11.34 -7.26 -11.66
C ASN A 262 -11.04 -7.05 -10.16
N GLN A 263 -9.86 -6.52 -9.82
CA GLN A 263 -9.45 -6.17 -8.46
C GLN A 263 -9.24 -4.66 -8.39
N ALA A 264 -9.89 -3.97 -7.43
CA ALA A 264 -9.71 -2.52 -7.25
C ALA A 264 -8.32 -2.24 -6.66
N SER A 265 -7.33 -2.13 -7.55
CA SER A 265 -5.94 -1.88 -7.19
C SER A 265 -5.58 -0.41 -7.36
N PHE A 266 -4.90 0.15 -6.38
CA PHE A 266 -4.46 1.53 -6.40
C PHE A 266 -3.24 1.75 -5.50
N TRP A 267 -2.60 2.89 -5.68
CA TRP A 267 -1.50 3.32 -4.82
C TRP A 267 -1.69 4.76 -4.34
N THR A 268 -0.93 5.11 -3.34
CA THR A 268 -0.79 6.48 -2.83
C THR A 268 0.68 6.84 -2.73
N GLU A 269 0.96 8.15 -2.79
CA GLU A 269 2.32 8.66 -2.73
C GLU A 269 2.45 9.59 -1.51
N THR A 270 3.06 9.08 -0.45
CA THR A 270 3.28 9.86 0.78
C THR A 270 4.57 10.67 0.66
N GLY A 271 4.62 11.83 1.30
CA GLY A 271 5.78 12.70 1.29
C GLY A 271 7.07 11.97 1.72
N LEU A 272 8.15 12.20 0.95
CA LEU A 272 9.48 11.67 1.23
C LEU A 272 10.47 12.82 1.18
N TYR A 273 11.41 12.85 2.15
CA TYR A 273 12.64 13.62 1.98
C TYR A 273 13.76 12.68 1.49
N ARG A 274 14.46 12.04 2.41
CA ARG A 274 15.49 11.04 2.08
C ARG A 274 15.50 9.98 3.18
N TYR A 275 15.17 8.76 2.86
CA TYR A 275 15.16 7.63 3.80
C TYR A 275 14.43 7.96 5.12
N ALA A 276 15.12 7.81 6.26
CA ALA A 276 14.57 8.13 7.57
C ALA A 276 15.04 9.49 8.12
N THR A 277 15.85 10.24 7.37
CA THR A 277 16.37 11.54 7.82
C THR A 277 15.24 12.57 7.92
N PRO A 278 15.07 13.23 9.07
CA PRO A 278 14.07 14.29 9.22
C PRO A 278 14.48 15.55 8.46
N HIS A 279 13.51 16.30 7.97
CA HIS A 279 13.75 17.57 7.30
C HIS A 279 12.75 18.63 7.75
N PHE A 280 13.21 19.88 7.93
CA PHE A 280 12.36 21.01 8.23
C PHE A 280 12.18 21.86 6.98
N TYR A 281 10.95 22.05 6.57
CA TYR A 281 10.59 22.83 5.39
C TYR A 281 10.02 24.20 5.79
N THR A 282 10.46 25.21 5.07
CA THR A 282 9.91 26.57 5.15
C THR A 282 9.15 26.89 3.86
N LEU A 283 8.36 27.95 3.84
CA LEU A 283 7.67 28.38 2.61
C LEU A 283 8.64 28.75 1.49
N SER A 284 9.90 29.13 1.81
CA SER A 284 10.92 29.39 0.80
C SER A 284 11.35 28.15 0.03
N ASP A 285 11.16 26.97 0.60
CA ASP A 285 11.45 25.70 -0.06
C ASP A 285 10.35 25.28 -1.06
N PHE A 286 9.16 25.91 -0.95
CA PHE A 286 8.03 25.58 -1.81
C PHE A 286 8.20 26.18 -3.21
N PRO A 287 7.67 25.50 -4.25
CA PRO A 287 7.50 26.12 -5.55
C PRO A 287 6.72 27.44 -5.43
N GLU A 288 7.07 28.45 -6.20
CA GLU A 288 6.45 29.78 -6.12
C GLU A 288 4.92 29.72 -6.21
N SER A 289 4.40 28.85 -7.08
CA SER A 289 2.96 28.60 -7.28
C SER A 289 2.23 28.02 -6.06
N ARG A 290 2.96 27.54 -5.05
CA ARG A 290 2.41 26.89 -3.83
C ARG A 290 2.73 27.65 -2.55
N ARG A 291 3.36 28.84 -2.62
CA ARG A 291 3.77 29.64 -1.45
C ARG A 291 2.63 30.43 -0.83
N ASP A 292 1.58 30.73 -1.59
CA ASP A 292 0.41 31.48 -1.11
C ASP A 292 -0.55 30.64 -0.24
N LEU A 293 -0.32 29.33 -0.13
CA LEU A 293 -1.15 28.38 0.62
C LEU A 293 -2.64 28.45 0.25
N ARG A 294 -2.92 28.79 -0.99
CA ARG A 294 -4.29 28.91 -1.49
C ARG A 294 -4.98 27.54 -1.48
N VAL A 295 -6.20 27.54 -0.94
CA VAL A 295 -7.11 26.41 -1.01
C VAL A 295 -7.57 26.20 -2.45
N GLU A 296 -7.43 24.98 -2.95
CA GLU A 296 -7.86 24.55 -4.28
C GLU A 296 -8.80 23.34 -4.17
N THR A 297 -9.64 23.10 -5.17
CA THR A 297 -10.62 21.99 -5.13
C THR A 297 -10.00 20.64 -4.83
N LEU A 298 -8.81 20.36 -5.36
CA LEU A 298 -8.09 19.10 -5.18
C LEU A 298 -6.91 19.22 -4.18
N TYR A 299 -6.81 20.35 -3.48
CA TYR A 299 -5.84 20.62 -2.43
C TYR A 299 -6.50 21.49 -1.36
N SER A 300 -7.48 20.93 -0.65
CA SER A 300 -8.38 21.66 0.22
C SER A 300 -7.72 22.15 1.53
N SER A 301 -6.68 21.47 1.98
CA SER A 301 -5.95 21.81 3.21
C SER A 301 -4.45 21.83 2.93
N PRO A 302 -3.90 22.95 2.39
CA PRO A 302 -2.50 23.07 2.08
C PRO A 302 -1.60 22.88 3.31
N TRP A 303 -0.56 22.05 3.16
CA TRP A 303 0.47 21.93 4.17
C TRP A 303 1.32 23.20 4.25
N LYS A 304 1.59 23.66 5.47
CA LYS A 304 2.23 24.97 5.74
C LYS A 304 3.76 24.90 5.91
N GLY A 305 4.35 23.72 5.65
CA GLY A 305 5.74 23.45 6.00
C GLY A 305 5.88 22.96 7.44
N GLY A 306 7.11 22.93 7.93
CA GLY A 306 7.45 22.40 9.22
C GLY A 306 8.28 21.12 9.13
N TRP A 307 8.40 20.42 10.23
CA TRP A 307 9.09 19.13 10.26
C TRP A 307 8.34 18.07 9.47
N TRP A 308 9.13 17.27 8.73
CA TRP A 308 8.68 16.02 8.14
C TRP A 308 9.64 14.90 8.50
N ARG A 309 9.13 13.91 9.21
CA ARG A 309 9.89 12.79 9.74
C ARG A 309 9.33 11.48 9.20
N LEU A 310 10.07 10.41 9.36
CA LEU A 310 9.59 9.07 9.03
C LEU A 310 8.28 8.72 9.77
N GLY A 311 8.19 9.08 11.06
CA GLY A 311 6.97 8.86 11.86
C GLY A 311 5.76 9.59 11.29
N ASP A 312 5.93 10.84 10.82
CA ASP A 312 4.84 11.60 10.19
C ASP A 312 4.31 10.89 8.93
N ALA A 313 5.22 10.36 8.09
CA ALA A 313 4.83 9.60 6.90
C ALA A 313 4.10 8.28 7.27
N VAL A 314 4.59 7.56 8.27
CA VAL A 314 3.94 6.34 8.80
C VAL A 314 2.54 6.64 9.31
N ASP A 315 2.33 7.73 10.04
CA ASP A 315 1.02 8.13 10.57
C ASP A 315 -0.01 8.42 9.45
N TYR A 316 0.44 9.06 8.34
CA TYR A 316 -0.42 9.26 7.17
C TYR A 316 -0.79 7.92 6.51
N MET A 317 0.17 7.01 6.35
CA MET A 317 -0.07 5.68 5.80
C MET A 317 -1.00 4.83 6.66
N LEU A 318 -0.84 4.87 7.99
CA LEU A 318 -1.73 4.18 8.94
C LEU A 318 -3.17 4.68 8.82
N THR A 319 -3.35 6.01 8.76
CA THR A 319 -4.68 6.60 8.57
C THR A 319 -5.29 6.17 7.25
N ALA A 320 -4.52 6.19 6.17
CA ALA A 320 -4.98 5.78 4.86
C ALA A 320 -5.36 4.28 4.79
N SER A 321 -4.61 3.43 5.51
CA SER A 321 -4.86 1.97 5.54
C SER A 321 -6.15 1.58 6.27
N VAL A 322 -6.66 2.40 7.19
CA VAL A 322 -7.88 2.10 7.96
C VAL A 322 -9.09 2.94 7.51
N ALA A 323 -8.96 3.69 6.43
CA ALA A 323 -10.04 4.51 5.88
C ALA A 323 -11.09 3.66 5.17
#